data_96b81fe68f6c43c14e5e65804a839978
#
_entry.id   96b81fe68f6c43c14e5e65804a839978
#
_cell.length_a   1.000
_cell.length_b   1.000
_cell.length_c   1.000
_cell.angle_alpha   90.00
_cell.angle_beta   90.00
_cell.angle_gamma   90.00
#
_symmetry.space_group_name_H-M   'P 1'
#
loop_
_entity.id
_entity.type
_entity.pdbx_description
1 polymer ?
#
loop_
_entity_poly.entity_id
_entity_poly.type
_entity_poly.pdbx_seq_one_letter_code
_entity_poly.pdbx_strand_id
1 'polypeptide(L)'
;MIFLTCDASGVLAPVSRLSREQAMYHFLSGYTARVAGTEMGVVEPQVAFSACFSAAFLVRHPAVYARLLAEKLARHGAQAWLVNTGWTGGAYGQGRRIDLAVTRRIIDAIHSGSLATAPVARDPVFGLDAVTRVAGVDEAVLRPWQAWHDESAWTTAARGLAARFRANFETYADEAGAEVLAAGPA
;
A
#
# COMPACT_ATOMS: atom_id res chain seq x y z
N MET A 1 -2.33 12.76 4.17
CA MET A 1 -1.21 11.85 4.49
C MET A 1 -1.01 10.87 3.35
N ILE A 2 0.22 10.65 2.90
CA ILE A 2 0.52 9.71 1.82
C ILE A 2 1.57 8.73 2.33
N PHE A 3 1.27 7.43 2.25
CA PHE A 3 2.25 6.35 2.41
C PHE A 3 2.70 5.93 1.02
N LEU A 4 4.02 5.96 0.79
CA LEU A 4 4.60 5.45 -0.45
C LEU A 4 5.03 4.00 -0.26
N THR A 5 4.62 3.14 -1.17
CA THR A 5 5.09 1.76 -1.25
C THR A 5 5.61 1.46 -2.66
N CYS A 6 6.38 0.39 -2.77
CA CYS A 6 6.82 -0.16 -4.05
C CYS A 6 6.49 -1.66 -4.03
N ASP A 7 5.39 -2.04 -4.67
CA ASP A 7 4.98 -3.44 -4.75
C ASP A 7 5.58 -4.11 -5.98
N ALA A 8 6.53 -5.00 -5.76
CA ALA A 8 7.16 -5.79 -6.82
C ALA A 8 6.32 -7.01 -7.24
N SER A 9 5.27 -7.33 -6.49
CA SER A 9 4.33 -8.42 -6.82
C SER A 9 3.30 -7.99 -7.87
N GLY A 10 3.12 -6.68 -8.08
CA GLY A 10 2.18 -6.13 -9.06
C GLY A 10 0.71 -6.30 -8.70
N VAL A 11 0.39 -6.47 -7.42
CA VAL A 11 -0.97 -6.78 -6.95
C VAL A 11 -1.68 -5.60 -6.29
N LEU A 12 -0.93 -4.63 -5.74
CA LEU A 12 -1.52 -3.45 -5.13
C LEU A 12 -1.91 -2.39 -6.15
N ALA A 13 -3.08 -1.78 -5.95
CA ALA A 13 -3.51 -0.65 -6.78
C ALA A 13 -2.52 0.53 -6.69
N PRO A 14 -2.37 1.35 -7.77
CA PRO A 14 -1.53 2.53 -7.76
C PRO A 14 -1.90 3.54 -6.69
N VAL A 15 -3.18 3.61 -6.30
CA VAL A 15 -3.64 4.44 -5.20
C VAL A 15 -4.86 3.85 -4.53
N SER A 16 -4.84 3.81 -3.18
CA SER A 16 -5.96 3.39 -2.35
C SER A 16 -6.21 4.40 -1.24
N ARG A 17 -7.48 4.66 -0.95
CA ARG A 17 -7.89 5.40 0.23
C ARG A 17 -7.89 4.45 1.43
N LEU A 18 -7.34 4.91 2.55
CA LEU A 18 -7.24 4.11 3.77
C LEU A 18 -8.24 4.62 4.82
N SER A 19 -8.89 3.69 5.54
CA SER A 19 -9.50 4.01 6.82
C SER A 19 -8.42 4.36 7.86
N ARG A 20 -8.83 4.85 9.02
CA ARG A 20 -7.90 5.12 10.13
C ARG A 20 -7.15 3.84 10.56
N GLU A 21 -7.87 2.75 10.70
CA GLU A 21 -7.34 1.44 11.11
C GLU A 21 -6.42 0.86 10.03
N GLN A 22 -6.80 0.97 8.77
CA GLN A 22 -5.94 0.60 7.64
C GLN A 22 -4.66 1.45 7.57
N ALA A 23 -4.76 2.76 7.86
CA ALA A 23 -3.58 3.62 7.93
C ALA A 23 -2.62 3.17 9.05
N MET A 24 -3.15 2.80 10.22
CA MET A 24 -2.34 2.23 11.31
C MET A 24 -1.71 0.90 10.91
N TYR A 25 -2.48 -0.01 10.30
CA TYR A 25 -2.00 -1.31 9.85
C TYR A 25 -0.84 -1.18 8.85
N HIS A 26 -1.03 -0.38 7.79
CA HIS A 26 -0.01 -0.16 6.77
C HIS A 26 1.20 0.61 7.30
N PHE A 27 1.00 1.53 8.24
CA PHE A 27 2.08 2.24 8.91
C PHE A 27 2.93 1.29 9.77
N LEU A 28 2.29 0.42 10.57
CA LEU A 28 2.99 -0.60 11.36
C LEU A 28 3.74 -1.59 10.47
N SER A 29 3.12 -2.03 9.37
CA SER A 29 3.75 -2.94 8.42
C SER A 29 4.93 -2.30 7.71
N GLY A 30 4.81 -1.03 7.28
CA GLY A 30 5.86 -0.32 6.56
C GLY A 30 6.34 -1.07 5.32
N TYR A 31 5.38 -1.63 4.55
CA TYR A 31 5.67 -2.46 3.39
C TYR A 31 6.25 -1.66 2.22
N THR A 32 7.32 -2.19 1.66
CA THR A 32 7.90 -1.73 0.40
C THR A 32 8.71 -2.88 -0.24
N ALA A 33 9.32 -2.63 -1.41
CA ALA A 33 10.36 -3.49 -1.95
C ALA A 33 11.69 -2.74 -2.02
N ARG A 34 12.77 -3.42 -1.64
CA ARG A 34 14.14 -3.02 -1.99
C ARG A 34 14.32 -3.28 -3.47
N VAL A 35 14.80 -2.29 -4.21
CA VAL A 35 14.97 -2.41 -5.67
C VAL A 35 16.41 -2.12 -6.06
N ALA A 36 16.84 -2.70 -7.19
CA ALA A 36 18.16 -2.47 -7.75
C ALA A 36 18.43 -0.96 -7.93
N GLY A 37 19.65 -0.54 -7.60
CA GLY A 37 20.08 0.86 -7.67
C GLY A 37 19.75 1.70 -6.44
N THR A 38 18.97 1.21 -5.49
CA THR A 38 18.70 1.90 -4.21
C THR A 38 19.50 1.32 -3.04
N GLU A 39 19.87 0.04 -3.12
CA GLU A 39 20.69 -0.62 -2.10
C GLU A 39 21.77 -1.48 -2.76
N MET A 40 22.98 -1.51 -2.16
CA MET A 40 24.09 -2.33 -2.65
C MET A 40 23.75 -3.82 -2.54
N GLY A 41 24.04 -4.58 -3.60
CA GLY A 41 23.85 -6.04 -3.65
C GLY A 41 22.42 -6.48 -3.99
N VAL A 42 21.47 -5.57 -4.16
CA VAL A 42 20.12 -5.88 -4.60
C VAL A 42 20.07 -5.88 -6.14
N VAL A 43 19.86 -7.05 -6.72
CA VAL A 43 19.72 -7.25 -8.17
C VAL A 43 18.25 -7.35 -8.56
N GLU A 44 17.45 -8.09 -7.79
CA GLU A 44 16.02 -8.26 -7.97
C GLU A 44 15.23 -7.66 -6.80
N PRO A 45 14.02 -7.16 -7.03
CA PRO A 45 13.20 -6.59 -5.96
C PRO A 45 12.92 -7.60 -4.85
N GLN A 46 13.14 -7.18 -3.63
CA GLN A 46 12.90 -8.00 -2.42
C GLN A 46 11.84 -7.33 -1.55
N VAL A 47 10.84 -8.10 -1.14
CA VAL A 47 9.84 -7.65 -0.17
C VAL A 47 10.52 -7.25 1.13
N ALA A 48 10.21 -6.06 1.62
CA ALA A 48 10.72 -5.52 2.88
C ALA A 48 9.56 -4.97 3.73
N PHE A 49 9.66 -5.21 5.02
CA PHE A 49 8.80 -4.63 6.04
C PHE A 49 9.67 -3.84 7.02
N SER A 50 9.31 -2.60 7.27
CA SER A 50 10.03 -1.73 8.20
C SER A 50 9.03 -0.92 9.00
N ALA A 51 8.82 -1.27 10.26
CA ALA A 51 7.84 -0.63 11.12
C ALA A 51 7.90 0.90 11.01
N CYS A 52 6.74 1.52 10.78
CA CYS A 52 6.59 2.96 10.60
C CYS A 52 7.47 3.54 9.47
N PHE A 53 7.89 2.72 8.50
CA PHE A 53 8.89 3.04 7.44
C PHE A 53 10.26 3.48 7.98
N SER A 54 10.54 3.23 9.25
CA SER A 54 11.73 3.76 9.94
C SER A 54 12.18 2.87 11.10
N ALA A 55 12.03 1.55 11.02
CA ALA A 55 12.27 0.62 12.13
C ALA A 55 13.60 0.86 12.87
N ALA A 56 14.68 1.13 12.13
CA ALA A 56 16.02 1.36 12.69
C ALA A 56 16.12 2.63 13.57
N PHE A 57 15.17 3.55 13.49
CA PHE A 57 15.19 4.83 14.19
C PHE A 57 14.15 4.93 15.31
N LEU A 58 13.35 3.88 15.52
CA LEU A 58 12.31 3.90 16.54
C LEU A 58 12.91 3.66 17.92
N VAL A 59 12.63 4.57 18.85
CA VAL A 59 13.07 4.46 20.26
C VAL A 59 11.99 3.91 21.17
N ARG A 60 10.74 3.78 20.67
CA ARG A 60 9.60 3.20 21.38
C ARG A 60 8.97 2.11 20.53
N HIS A 61 8.11 1.31 21.15
CA HIS A 61 7.34 0.30 20.40
C HIS A 61 6.54 0.93 19.26
N PRO A 62 6.52 0.34 18.04
CA PRO A 62 5.87 0.92 16.86
C PRO A 62 4.40 1.30 17.05
N ALA A 63 3.65 0.54 17.88
CA ALA A 63 2.26 0.84 18.19
C ALA A 63 2.03 2.22 18.83
N VAL A 64 3.03 2.76 19.57
CA VAL A 64 2.95 4.12 20.13
C VAL A 64 2.86 5.15 19.01
N TYR A 65 3.69 5.00 17.98
CA TYR A 65 3.70 5.91 16.83
C TYR A 65 2.44 5.77 15.97
N ALA A 66 1.92 4.54 15.82
CA ALA A 66 0.68 4.30 15.10
C ALA A 66 -0.53 4.96 15.81
N ARG A 67 -0.61 4.90 17.14
CA ARG A 67 -1.64 5.61 17.90
C ARG A 67 -1.53 7.13 17.74
N LEU A 68 -0.32 7.69 17.85
CA LEU A 68 -0.08 9.11 17.62
C LEU A 68 -0.47 9.55 16.21
N LEU A 69 -0.20 8.71 15.19
CA LEU A 69 -0.64 8.96 13.83
C LEU A 69 -2.17 9.02 13.74
N ALA A 70 -2.86 8.01 14.30
CA ALA A 70 -4.32 7.96 14.31
C ALA A 70 -4.95 9.19 14.99
N GLU A 71 -4.40 9.61 16.13
CA GLU A 71 -4.82 10.83 16.84
C GLU A 71 -4.66 12.09 15.97
N LYS A 72 -3.54 12.21 15.24
CA LYS A 72 -3.30 13.35 14.34
C LYS A 72 -4.25 13.34 13.15
N LEU A 73 -4.45 12.18 12.52
CA LEU A 73 -5.42 12.04 11.43
C LEU A 73 -6.82 12.46 11.88
N ALA A 74 -7.28 11.97 13.04
CA ALA A 74 -8.58 12.32 13.59
C ALA A 74 -8.70 13.81 13.95
N ARG A 75 -7.70 14.35 14.66
CA ARG A 75 -7.69 15.76 15.10
C ARG A 75 -7.77 16.75 13.94
N HIS A 76 -7.11 16.45 12.84
CA HIS A 76 -7.01 17.35 11.69
C HIS A 76 -7.96 16.98 10.53
N GLY A 77 -8.79 15.94 10.69
CA GLY A 77 -9.65 15.46 9.59
C GLY A 77 -8.86 15.04 8.34
N ALA A 78 -7.61 14.59 8.54
CA ALA A 78 -6.72 14.32 7.42
C ALA A 78 -6.99 12.94 6.83
N GLN A 79 -7.08 12.87 5.49
CA GLN A 79 -7.22 11.61 4.77
C GLN A 79 -5.86 10.91 4.63
N ALA A 80 -5.88 9.58 4.65
CA ALA A 80 -4.71 8.75 4.42
C ALA A 80 -4.83 7.99 3.09
N TRP A 81 -3.73 7.92 2.36
CA TRP A 81 -3.62 7.30 1.05
C TRP A 81 -2.41 6.36 1.02
N LEU A 82 -2.59 5.18 0.42
CA LEU A 82 -1.48 4.30 0.04
C LEU A 82 -1.22 4.52 -1.45
N VAL A 83 -0.02 4.93 -1.82
CA VAL A 83 0.40 5.14 -3.21
C VAL A 83 1.48 4.13 -3.55
N ASN A 84 1.18 3.26 -4.52
CA ASN A 84 2.09 2.24 -5.01
C ASN A 84 2.85 2.74 -6.24
N THR A 85 4.18 2.72 -6.16
CA THR A 85 5.11 3.09 -7.23
C THR A 85 5.79 1.87 -7.89
N GLY A 86 5.33 0.68 -7.55
CA GLY A 86 5.89 -0.61 -7.98
C GLY A 86 5.40 -1.06 -9.35
N TRP A 87 4.95 -2.30 -9.44
CA TRP A 87 4.56 -2.97 -10.68
C TRP A 87 3.05 -3.08 -10.84
N THR A 88 2.61 -3.31 -12.07
CA THR A 88 1.23 -3.56 -12.47
C THR A 88 1.19 -4.52 -13.66
N GLY A 89 0.07 -5.25 -13.84
CA GLY A 89 -0.11 -6.20 -14.94
C GLY A 89 0.75 -7.46 -14.83
N GLY A 90 1.35 -7.71 -13.68
CA GLY A 90 2.23 -8.82 -13.38
C GLY A 90 3.29 -8.43 -12.35
N ALA A 91 3.97 -9.44 -11.76
CA ALA A 91 5.11 -9.23 -10.89
C ALA A 91 6.34 -8.71 -11.66
N TYR A 92 7.39 -8.35 -10.92
CA TYR A 92 8.70 -8.05 -11.52
C TYR A 92 9.11 -9.16 -12.52
N GLY A 93 9.58 -8.74 -13.68
CA GLY A 93 9.96 -9.65 -14.78
C GLY A 93 8.81 -10.10 -15.69
N GLN A 94 7.54 -9.91 -15.28
CA GLN A 94 6.35 -10.21 -16.08
C GLN A 94 5.52 -8.97 -16.38
N GLY A 95 5.24 -8.17 -15.35
CA GLY A 95 4.53 -6.91 -15.47
C GLY A 95 5.45 -5.74 -15.81
N ARG A 96 4.89 -4.54 -15.77
CA ARG A 96 5.64 -3.29 -15.97
C ARG A 96 5.58 -2.42 -14.73
N ARG A 97 6.62 -1.62 -14.52
CA ARG A 97 6.60 -0.62 -13.46
C ARG A 97 5.59 0.48 -13.76
N ILE A 98 4.87 0.95 -12.74
CA ILE A 98 3.96 2.09 -12.85
C ILE A 98 4.77 3.32 -13.26
N ASP A 99 4.35 3.99 -14.34
CA ASP A 99 5.03 5.15 -14.87
C ASP A 99 5.08 6.31 -13.86
N LEU A 100 6.19 7.00 -13.81
CA LEU A 100 6.36 8.17 -12.95
C LEU A 100 5.31 9.26 -13.24
N ALA A 101 4.90 9.40 -14.50
CA ALA A 101 3.84 10.33 -14.89
C ALA A 101 2.50 9.99 -14.24
N VAL A 102 2.16 8.69 -14.14
CA VAL A 102 0.96 8.20 -13.43
C VAL A 102 1.05 8.54 -11.95
N THR A 103 2.18 8.22 -11.31
CA THR A 103 2.40 8.53 -9.89
C THR A 103 2.25 10.02 -9.62
N ARG A 104 2.84 10.89 -10.44
CA ARG A 104 2.73 12.36 -10.29
C ARG A 104 1.29 12.83 -10.39
N ARG A 105 0.52 12.35 -11.40
CA ARG A 105 -0.90 12.68 -11.54
C ARG A 105 -1.72 12.27 -10.32
N ILE A 106 -1.43 11.10 -9.75
CA ILE A 106 -2.08 10.63 -8.52
C ILE A 106 -1.76 11.58 -7.35
N ILE A 107 -0.50 11.96 -7.15
CA ILE A 107 -0.10 12.89 -6.09
C ILE A 107 -0.77 14.26 -6.26
N ASP A 108 -0.79 14.81 -7.49
CA ASP A 108 -1.45 16.07 -7.80
C ASP A 108 -2.97 15.99 -7.51
N ALA A 109 -3.61 14.86 -7.85
CA ALA A 109 -5.02 14.62 -7.60
C ALA A 109 -5.33 14.47 -6.09
N ILE A 110 -4.42 13.90 -5.29
CA ILE A 110 -4.54 13.89 -3.82
C ILE A 110 -4.43 15.31 -3.28
N HIS A 111 -3.44 16.09 -3.71
CA HIS A 111 -3.20 17.46 -3.23
C HIS A 111 -4.32 18.43 -3.61
N SER A 112 -4.88 18.30 -4.81
CA SER A 112 -6.04 19.10 -5.23
C SER A 112 -7.35 18.73 -4.52
N GLY A 113 -7.35 17.59 -3.78
CA GLY A 113 -8.55 17.05 -3.12
C GLY A 113 -9.51 16.31 -4.07
N SER A 114 -9.19 16.19 -5.37
CA SER A 114 -10.09 15.58 -6.35
C SER A 114 -10.32 14.08 -6.10
N LEU A 115 -9.40 13.38 -5.40
CA LEU A 115 -9.58 11.98 -5.04
C LEU A 115 -10.47 11.76 -3.81
N ALA A 116 -10.79 12.80 -3.04
CA ALA A 116 -11.63 12.65 -1.84
C ALA A 116 -13.03 12.08 -2.15
N THR A 117 -13.57 12.43 -3.32
CA THR A 117 -14.89 11.97 -3.81
C THR A 117 -14.79 11.06 -5.03
N ALA A 118 -13.58 10.63 -5.39
CA ALA A 118 -13.39 9.74 -6.53
C ALA A 118 -14.04 8.37 -6.30
N PRO A 119 -14.55 7.71 -7.35
CA PRO A 119 -15.09 6.37 -7.24
C PRO A 119 -14.01 5.39 -6.83
N VAL A 120 -14.38 4.44 -5.97
CA VAL A 120 -13.50 3.39 -5.48
C VAL A 120 -14.09 2.02 -5.75
N ALA A 121 -13.22 1.00 -5.85
CA ALA A 121 -13.60 -0.40 -5.82
C ALA A 121 -12.87 -1.08 -4.66
N ARG A 122 -13.56 -1.99 -3.98
CA ARG A 122 -12.98 -2.74 -2.88
C ARG A 122 -12.02 -3.78 -3.43
N ASP A 123 -10.76 -3.72 -3.01
CA ASP A 123 -9.78 -4.77 -3.31
C ASP A 123 -10.24 -6.09 -2.66
N PRO A 124 -10.33 -7.21 -3.43
CA PRO A 124 -10.92 -8.45 -2.92
C PRO A 124 -10.02 -9.20 -1.92
N VAL A 125 -8.72 -8.88 -1.84
CA VAL A 125 -7.75 -9.54 -0.97
C VAL A 125 -7.30 -8.62 0.16
N PHE A 126 -6.91 -7.38 -0.17
CA PHE A 126 -6.42 -6.42 0.82
C PHE A 126 -7.53 -5.59 1.47
N GLY A 127 -8.73 -5.64 0.93
CA GLY A 127 -9.85 -4.87 1.47
C GLY A 127 -9.64 -3.36 1.43
N LEU A 128 -8.77 -2.86 0.57
CA LEU A 128 -8.52 -1.44 0.39
C LEU A 128 -9.52 -0.81 -0.58
N ASP A 129 -9.84 0.46 -0.37
CA ASP A 129 -10.64 1.25 -1.31
C ASP A 129 -9.74 1.77 -2.44
N ALA A 130 -9.52 0.94 -3.47
CA ALA A 130 -8.74 1.32 -4.64
C ALA A 130 -9.49 2.37 -5.46
N VAL A 131 -8.84 3.49 -5.76
CA VAL A 131 -9.42 4.54 -6.63
C VAL A 131 -9.49 4.03 -8.06
N THR A 132 -10.66 4.14 -8.68
CA THR A 132 -10.90 3.58 -10.02
C THR A 132 -10.87 4.61 -11.14
N ARG A 133 -10.78 5.91 -10.79
CA ARG A 133 -10.68 6.99 -11.77
C ARG A 133 -9.77 8.11 -11.27
N VAL A 134 -8.77 8.42 -12.08
CA VAL A 134 -7.86 9.58 -11.89
C VAL A 134 -7.74 10.30 -13.23
N ALA A 135 -7.91 11.61 -13.24
CA ALA A 135 -7.85 12.37 -14.48
C ALA A 135 -6.51 12.18 -15.22
N GLY A 136 -6.58 11.77 -16.47
CA GLY A 136 -5.40 11.53 -17.31
C GLY A 136 -4.59 10.27 -16.98
N VAL A 137 -5.16 9.35 -16.21
CA VAL A 137 -4.61 8.01 -15.94
C VAL A 137 -5.54 6.97 -16.57
N ASP A 138 -4.97 5.98 -17.24
CA ASP A 138 -5.71 4.85 -17.79
C ASP A 138 -6.33 4.03 -16.64
N GLU A 139 -7.65 3.84 -16.68
CA GLU A 139 -8.40 3.11 -15.67
C GLU A 139 -7.95 1.64 -15.54
N ALA A 140 -7.45 1.04 -16.62
CA ALA A 140 -6.91 -0.34 -16.57
C ALA A 140 -5.74 -0.48 -15.61
N VAL A 141 -4.91 0.56 -15.44
CA VAL A 141 -3.79 0.55 -14.50
C VAL A 141 -4.27 0.61 -13.05
N LEU A 142 -5.43 1.26 -12.80
CA LEU A 142 -5.94 1.52 -11.46
C LEU A 142 -6.56 0.28 -10.79
N ARG A 143 -6.84 -0.78 -11.56
CA ARG A 143 -7.46 -2.03 -11.08
C ARG A 143 -6.53 -3.22 -11.36
N PRO A 144 -5.54 -3.50 -10.52
CA PRO A 144 -4.55 -4.55 -10.79
C PRO A 144 -5.16 -5.92 -11.02
N TRP A 145 -6.24 -6.29 -10.33
CA TRP A 145 -6.95 -7.57 -10.55
C TRP A 145 -7.61 -7.71 -11.92
N GLN A 146 -7.75 -6.61 -12.67
CA GLN A 146 -8.22 -6.60 -14.06
C GLN A 146 -7.08 -6.37 -15.06
N ALA A 147 -5.94 -5.86 -14.59
CA ALA A 147 -4.78 -5.56 -15.44
C ALA A 147 -3.91 -6.80 -15.72
N TRP A 148 -4.04 -7.84 -14.91
CA TRP A 148 -3.34 -9.10 -15.14
C TRP A 148 -4.04 -9.91 -16.24
N HIS A 149 -3.25 -10.63 -17.03
CA HIS A 149 -3.75 -11.54 -18.07
C HIS A 149 -4.56 -12.72 -17.50
N ASP A 150 -4.21 -13.12 -16.27
CA ASP A 150 -4.81 -14.25 -15.56
C ASP A 150 -5.20 -13.80 -14.14
N GLU A 151 -6.50 -13.74 -13.90
CA GLU A 151 -7.08 -13.37 -12.60
C GLU A 151 -6.71 -14.38 -11.50
N SER A 152 -6.56 -15.65 -11.83
CA SER A 152 -6.17 -16.67 -10.86
C SER A 152 -4.71 -16.52 -10.43
N ALA A 153 -3.83 -16.15 -11.35
CA ALA A 153 -2.44 -15.83 -11.06
C ALA A 153 -2.32 -14.57 -10.20
N TRP A 154 -3.13 -13.51 -10.50
CA TRP A 154 -3.21 -12.34 -9.64
C TRP A 154 -3.67 -12.71 -8.23
N THR A 155 -4.75 -13.50 -8.10
CA THR A 155 -5.30 -13.92 -6.81
C THR A 155 -4.26 -14.68 -6.00
N THR A 156 -3.52 -15.58 -6.62
CA THR A 156 -2.46 -16.36 -5.99
C THR A 156 -1.34 -15.46 -5.47
N ALA A 157 -0.86 -14.53 -6.29
CA ALA A 157 0.18 -13.57 -5.92
C ALA A 157 -0.30 -12.63 -4.79
N ALA A 158 -1.54 -12.13 -4.88
CA ALA A 158 -2.14 -11.26 -3.88
C ALA A 158 -2.29 -11.95 -2.52
N ARG A 159 -2.77 -13.20 -2.49
CA ARG A 159 -2.85 -14.02 -1.27
C ARG A 159 -1.46 -14.31 -0.68
N GLY A 160 -0.46 -14.55 -1.54
CA GLY A 160 0.93 -14.74 -1.12
C GLY A 160 1.48 -13.50 -0.41
N LEU A 161 1.23 -12.30 -0.96
CA LEU A 161 1.63 -11.06 -0.30
C LEU A 161 0.82 -10.81 0.97
N ALA A 162 -0.50 -11.06 0.96
CA ALA A 162 -1.37 -10.95 2.13
C ALA A 162 -0.87 -11.82 3.30
N ALA A 163 -0.46 -13.05 3.02
CA ALA A 163 0.11 -13.95 4.03
C ALA A 163 1.38 -13.36 4.67
N ARG A 164 2.25 -12.71 3.87
CA ARG A 164 3.44 -12.02 4.39
C ARG A 164 3.09 -10.82 5.26
N PHE A 165 2.04 -10.07 4.90
CA PHE A 165 1.53 -8.97 5.73
C PHE A 165 1.06 -9.49 7.08
N ARG A 166 0.25 -10.56 7.10
CA ARG A 166 -0.24 -11.16 8.35
C ARG A 166 0.91 -11.66 9.23
N ALA A 167 1.84 -12.44 8.67
CA ALA A 167 3.00 -12.93 9.41
C ALA A 167 3.86 -11.80 9.99
N ASN A 168 4.09 -10.72 9.22
CA ASN A 168 4.80 -9.55 9.74
C ASN A 168 4.02 -8.87 10.87
N PHE A 169 2.69 -8.79 10.75
CA PHE A 169 1.84 -8.08 11.70
C PHE A 169 1.69 -8.79 13.03
N GLU A 170 1.92 -10.12 13.11
CA GLU A 170 1.92 -10.89 14.37
C GLU A 170 2.82 -10.25 15.43
N THR A 171 3.93 -9.63 15.02
CA THR A 171 4.85 -8.90 15.91
C THR A 171 4.20 -7.72 16.63
N TYR A 172 3.10 -7.19 16.11
CA TYR A 172 2.43 -5.98 16.63
C TYR A 172 1.02 -6.28 17.18
N ALA A 173 0.52 -7.50 17.01
CA ALA A 173 -0.90 -7.86 17.24
C ALA A 173 -1.36 -7.50 18.67
N ASP A 174 -0.55 -7.80 19.68
CA ASP A 174 -0.88 -7.58 21.09
C ASP A 174 -1.06 -6.09 21.46
N GLU A 175 -0.33 -5.20 20.77
CA GLU A 175 -0.35 -3.76 21.10
C GLU A 175 -1.10 -2.89 20.08
N ALA A 176 -1.40 -3.42 18.90
CA ALA A 176 -2.06 -2.67 17.84
C ALA A 176 -3.58 -2.51 18.08
N GLY A 177 -4.19 -3.47 18.79
CA GLY A 177 -5.62 -3.54 19.01
C GLY A 177 -6.40 -4.31 17.93
N ALA A 178 -7.52 -4.93 18.33
CA ALA A 178 -8.29 -5.83 17.46
C ALA A 178 -8.84 -5.16 16.19
N GLU A 179 -9.22 -3.87 16.26
CA GLU A 179 -9.73 -3.11 15.11
C GLU A 179 -8.66 -2.92 14.03
N VAL A 180 -7.41 -2.68 14.44
CA VAL A 180 -6.29 -2.53 13.52
C VAL A 180 -5.93 -3.87 12.90
N LEU A 181 -5.91 -4.94 13.70
CA LEU A 181 -5.68 -6.30 13.20
C LEU A 181 -6.73 -6.70 12.16
N ALA A 182 -8.02 -6.42 12.43
CA ALA A 182 -9.13 -6.70 11.50
C ALA A 182 -9.09 -5.84 10.21
N ALA A 183 -8.35 -4.75 10.19
CA ALA A 183 -8.18 -3.89 9.01
C ALA A 183 -7.08 -4.36 8.06
N GLY A 184 -6.38 -5.44 8.40
CA GLY A 184 -5.40 -6.11 7.55
C GLY A 184 -6.03 -6.90 6.40
N PRO A 185 -5.21 -7.48 5.51
CA PRO A 185 -5.69 -8.31 4.41
C PRO A 185 -6.33 -9.62 4.93
N ALA A 186 -7.36 -10.07 4.20
CA ALA A 186 -8.11 -11.29 4.51
C ALA A 186 -7.29 -12.59 4.34
#